data_366f4a85345237009e9bf3ad5af105de
#
_entry.id   366f4a85345237009e9bf3ad5af105de
#
_cell.length_a   1.000
_cell.length_b   1.000
_cell.length_c   1.000
_cell.angle_alpha   90.00
_cell.angle_beta   90.00
_cell.angle_gamma   90.00
#
_symmetry.space_group_name_H-M   'P 1'
#
loop_
_entity.id
_entity.type
_entity.pdbx_description
1 polymer ?
#
loop_
_entity_poly.entity_id
_entity_poly.type
_entity_poly.pdbx_seq_one_letter_code
_entity_poly.pdbx_strand_id
1 'polypeptide(L)'
;EADSQPVGMLIAETYRKCNLDCASPEEQEKLLGPFRSAASDEPVHREAIKTVLRTEKIYVAEDAGEIIGVLRCRPGRLQSLFVREDHHRQGIGRKLVERCEQEFAREGSGEIRLAATLFAVPFYEAVGYKKTTGIRNCWSFGGKGMKYQPMKKLLVVKE
;
A
#
# COMPACT_ATOMS: atom_id res chain seq x y z
N GLU A 1 -14.23 -1.07 -10.18
CA GLU A 1 -14.33 -2.54 -10.20
C GLU A 1 -13.51 -3.17 -11.34
N ALA A 2 -13.42 -2.52 -12.51
CA ALA A 2 -12.63 -3.01 -13.66
C ALA A 2 -11.13 -3.15 -13.32
N ASP A 3 -10.60 -2.33 -12.44
CA ASP A 3 -9.18 -2.27 -12.12
C ASP A 3 -8.75 -3.24 -11.00
N SER A 4 -9.66 -4.03 -10.45
CA SER A 4 -9.32 -4.90 -9.28
C SER A 4 -8.28 -5.95 -9.60
N GLN A 5 -8.29 -6.54 -10.79
CA GLN A 5 -7.30 -7.53 -11.21
C GLN A 5 -5.94 -6.88 -11.50
N PRO A 6 -5.81 -5.82 -12.33
CA PRO A 6 -4.56 -5.11 -12.50
C PRO A 6 -3.95 -4.61 -11.19
N VAL A 7 -4.75 -4.05 -10.30
CA VAL A 7 -4.31 -3.63 -8.96
C VAL A 7 -3.82 -4.81 -8.14
N GLY A 8 -4.54 -5.92 -8.14
CA GLY A 8 -4.14 -7.14 -7.44
C GLY A 8 -2.81 -7.70 -7.93
N MET A 9 -2.59 -7.71 -9.25
CA MET A 9 -1.33 -8.14 -9.86
C MET A 9 -0.18 -7.21 -9.48
N LEU A 10 -0.38 -5.90 -9.55
CA LEU A 10 0.61 -4.91 -9.12
C LEU A 10 1.02 -5.11 -7.65
N ILE A 11 0.04 -5.29 -6.76
CA ILE A 11 0.29 -5.55 -5.33
C ILE A 11 1.09 -6.83 -5.15
N ALA A 12 0.67 -7.94 -5.78
CA ALA A 12 1.35 -9.23 -5.65
C ALA A 12 2.80 -9.16 -6.10
N GLU A 13 3.06 -8.56 -7.25
CA GLU A 13 4.41 -8.43 -7.81
C GLU A 13 5.30 -7.56 -6.93
N THR A 14 4.83 -6.37 -6.61
CA THR A 14 5.61 -5.42 -5.81
C THR A 14 5.87 -5.94 -4.40
N TYR A 15 4.87 -6.60 -3.80
CA TYR A 15 4.98 -7.13 -2.45
C TYR A 15 6.02 -8.26 -2.37
N ARG A 16 6.02 -9.18 -3.35
CA ARG A 16 7.05 -10.23 -3.44
C ARG A 16 8.45 -9.64 -3.55
N LYS A 17 8.65 -8.69 -4.46
CA LYS A 17 9.98 -8.11 -4.75
C LYS A 17 10.53 -7.25 -3.62
N CYS A 18 9.69 -6.45 -2.98
CA CYS A 18 10.15 -5.40 -2.05
C CYS A 18 10.01 -5.76 -0.57
N ASN A 19 9.13 -6.71 -0.23
CA ASN A 19 8.80 -6.97 1.18
C ASN A 19 8.97 -8.43 1.59
N LEU A 20 9.01 -9.37 0.66
CA LEU A 20 8.97 -10.79 0.94
C LEU A 20 10.23 -11.55 0.49
N ASP A 21 11.24 -10.86 0.01
CA ASP A 21 12.50 -11.43 -0.48
C ASP A 21 13.24 -12.29 0.57
N CYS A 22 13.05 -11.97 1.86
CA CYS A 22 13.64 -12.73 2.98
C CYS A 22 12.79 -13.92 3.44
N ALA A 23 11.55 -14.08 2.94
CA ALA A 23 10.64 -15.14 3.34
C ALA A 23 10.78 -16.39 2.44
N SER A 24 10.55 -17.58 3.01
CA SER A 24 10.48 -18.80 2.20
C SER A 24 9.30 -18.73 1.21
N PRO A 25 9.32 -19.45 0.07
CA PRO A 25 8.21 -19.46 -0.88
C PRO A 25 6.86 -19.81 -0.23
N GLU A 26 6.84 -20.76 0.71
CA GLU A 26 5.63 -21.13 1.43
C GLU A 26 5.11 -19.96 2.31
N GLU A 27 5.99 -19.26 2.98
CA GLU A 27 5.62 -18.12 3.82
C GLU A 27 5.20 -16.91 2.97
N GLN A 28 5.83 -16.71 1.81
CA GLN A 28 5.40 -15.69 0.84
C GLN A 28 3.94 -15.89 0.41
N GLU A 29 3.55 -17.13 0.10
CA GLU A 29 2.16 -17.43 -0.29
C GLU A 29 1.16 -17.11 0.84
N LYS A 30 1.53 -17.39 2.09
CA LYS A 30 0.70 -17.04 3.27
C LYS A 30 0.59 -15.53 3.45
N LEU A 31 1.70 -14.80 3.30
CA LEU A 31 1.76 -13.34 3.46
C LEU A 31 1.02 -12.60 2.35
N LEU A 32 1.00 -13.14 1.13
CA LEU A 32 0.25 -12.59 0.00
C LEU A 32 -1.27 -12.74 0.16
N GLY A 33 -1.73 -13.77 0.87
CA GLY A 33 -3.16 -14.05 1.00
C GLY A 33 -3.86 -14.17 -0.36
N PRO A 34 -5.00 -13.49 -0.59
CA PRO A 34 -5.72 -13.53 -1.86
C PRO A 34 -4.90 -13.07 -3.06
N PHE A 35 -3.92 -12.19 -2.88
CA PHE A 35 -3.11 -11.66 -3.98
C PHE A 35 -2.21 -12.71 -4.64
N ARG A 36 -1.94 -13.84 -4.00
CA ARG A 36 -1.23 -14.97 -4.63
C ARG A 36 -1.91 -15.46 -5.91
N SER A 37 -3.23 -15.33 -5.97
CA SER A 37 -4.08 -15.73 -7.11
C SER A 37 -4.49 -14.56 -8.00
N ALA A 38 -3.75 -13.44 -7.99
CA ALA A 38 -4.12 -12.22 -8.72
C ALA A 38 -4.20 -12.41 -10.25
N ALA A 39 -3.44 -13.35 -10.80
CA ALA A 39 -3.48 -13.68 -12.23
C ALA A 39 -4.60 -14.67 -12.61
N SER A 40 -5.35 -15.19 -11.64
CA SER A 40 -6.42 -16.17 -11.88
C SER A 40 -7.68 -15.50 -12.41
N ASP A 41 -8.32 -16.16 -13.37
CA ASP A 41 -9.60 -15.76 -13.92
C ASP A 41 -10.81 -16.32 -13.16
N GLU A 42 -10.57 -17.15 -12.14
CA GLU A 42 -11.63 -17.75 -11.35
C GLU A 42 -12.41 -16.69 -10.55
N PRO A 43 -13.76 -16.68 -10.62
CA PRO A 43 -14.58 -15.70 -9.94
C PRO A 43 -14.34 -15.63 -8.43
N VAL A 44 -14.08 -16.77 -7.78
CA VAL A 44 -13.81 -16.83 -6.33
C VAL A 44 -12.52 -16.07 -5.96
N HIS A 45 -11.47 -16.18 -6.76
CA HIS A 45 -10.22 -15.47 -6.55
C HIS A 45 -10.38 -13.97 -6.77
N ARG A 46 -11.09 -13.58 -7.82
CA ARG A 46 -11.39 -12.17 -8.12
C ARG A 46 -12.21 -11.51 -7.01
N GLU A 47 -13.22 -12.20 -6.49
CA GLU A 47 -14.05 -11.66 -5.41
C GLU A 47 -13.27 -11.56 -4.08
N ALA A 48 -12.39 -12.52 -3.79
CA ALA A 48 -11.51 -12.45 -2.64
C ALA A 48 -10.58 -11.22 -2.69
N ILE A 49 -10.00 -10.91 -3.87
CA ILE A 49 -9.17 -9.72 -4.07
C ILE A 49 -10.01 -8.45 -3.91
N LYS A 50 -11.17 -8.36 -4.54
CA LYS A 50 -12.09 -7.23 -4.38
C LYS A 50 -12.43 -6.97 -2.91
N THR A 51 -12.67 -8.03 -2.15
CA THR A 51 -12.98 -7.92 -0.73
C THR A 51 -11.84 -7.29 0.06
N VAL A 52 -10.59 -7.70 -0.21
CA VAL A 52 -9.40 -7.11 0.44
C VAL A 52 -9.17 -5.67 -0.02
N LEU A 53 -9.47 -5.36 -1.29
CA LEU A 53 -9.30 -4.02 -1.82
C LEU A 53 -10.38 -3.03 -1.34
N ARG A 54 -11.47 -3.49 -0.75
CA ARG A 54 -12.51 -2.61 -0.20
C ARG A 54 -11.92 -1.65 0.83
N THR A 55 -12.01 -0.37 0.53
CA THR A 55 -11.57 0.74 1.38
C THR A 55 -12.35 1.98 0.99
N GLU A 56 -12.28 3.04 1.79
CA GLU A 56 -13.03 4.26 1.48
C GLU A 56 -12.49 4.97 0.23
N LYS A 57 -11.16 4.98 0.05
CA LYS A 57 -10.51 5.66 -1.08
C LYS A 57 -9.37 4.83 -1.65
N ILE A 58 -9.36 4.74 -2.97
CA ILE A 58 -8.27 4.16 -3.75
C ILE A 58 -7.85 5.18 -4.80
N TYR A 59 -6.55 5.47 -4.85
CA TYR A 59 -5.93 6.26 -5.91
C TYR A 59 -5.05 5.34 -6.73
N VAL A 60 -5.12 5.46 -8.03
CA VAL A 60 -4.26 4.74 -8.96
C VAL A 60 -3.41 5.72 -9.76
N ALA A 61 -2.20 5.33 -10.09
CA ALA A 61 -1.36 5.98 -11.09
C ALA A 61 -1.34 5.09 -12.32
N GLU A 62 -1.58 5.69 -13.47
CA GLU A 62 -1.65 5.02 -14.77
C GLU A 62 -0.61 5.61 -15.72
N ASP A 63 0.03 4.77 -16.50
CA ASP A 63 0.92 5.15 -17.59
C ASP A 63 0.65 4.26 -18.79
N ALA A 64 0.44 4.86 -19.96
CA ALA A 64 0.13 4.18 -21.22
C ALA A 64 -1.00 3.13 -21.12
N GLY A 65 -2.02 3.38 -20.28
CA GLY A 65 -3.14 2.46 -20.06
C GLY A 65 -2.87 1.33 -19.07
N GLU A 66 -1.71 1.31 -18.42
CA GLU A 66 -1.35 0.35 -17.39
C GLU A 66 -1.35 0.98 -16.00
N ILE A 67 -1.86 0.26 -15.01
CA ILE A 67 -1.78 0.68 -13.61
C ILE A 67 -0.36 0.40 -13.09
N ILE A 68 0.35 1.46 -12.75
CA ILE A 68 1.73 1.44 -12.28
C ILE A 68 1.89 1.80 -10.80
N GLY A 69 0.82 2.26 -10.17
CA GLY A 69 0.82 2.56 -8.75
C GLY A 69 -0.58 2.52 -8.16
N VAL A 70 -0.69 2.18 -6.87
CA VAL A 70 -1.93 2.18 -6.12
C VAL A 70 -1.69 2.61 -4.68
N LEU A 71 -2.54 3.50 -4.19
CA LEU A 71 -2.61 3.88 -2.79
C LEU A 71 -4.02 3.64 -2.27
N ARG A 72 -4.12 2.98 -1.11
CA ARG A 72 -5.38 2.72 -0.40
C ARG A 72 -5.37 3.46 0.92
N CYS A 73 -6.46 4.14 1.22
CA CYS A 73 -6.57 4.90 2.44
C CYS A 73 -8.00 5.05 2.94
N ARG A 74 -8.13 5.48 4.17
CA ARG A 74 -9.37 5.92 4.84
C ARG A 74 -9.04 7.11 5.73
N PRO A 75 -10.02 7.89 6.21
CA PRO A 75 -9.74 9.07 7.01
C PRO A 75 -8.73 8.84 8.12
N GLY A 76 -7.69 9.66 8.14
CA GLY A 76 -6.59 9.59 9.10
C GLY A 76 -5.63 8.39 8.95
N ARG A 77 -5.81 7.51 7.94
CA ARG A 77 -4.95 6.33 7.79
C ARG A 77 -4.63 5.98 6.34
N LEU A 78 -3.35 5.96 6.01
CA LEU A 78 -2.83 5.34 4.81
C LEU A 78 -2.67 3.84 5.08
N GLN A 79 -3.35 3.00 4.29
CA GLN A 79 -3.39 1.55 4.49
C GLN A 79 -2.31 0.82 3.70
N SER A 80 -2.11 1.21 2.44
CA SER A 80 -1.06 0.62 1.60
C SER A 80 -0.71 1.54 0.43
N LEU A 81 0.54 1.44 -0.01
CA LEU A 81 1.07 2.11 -1.19
C LEU A 81 1.98 1.13 -1.92
N PHE A 82 1.70 0.91 -3.19
CA PHE A 82 2.53 0.09 -4.07
C PHE A 82 2.78 0.85 -5.36
N VAL A 83 4.01 0.83 -5.83
CA VAL A 83 4.43 1.37 -7.12
C VAL A 83 5.29 0.32 -7.82
N ARG A 84 5.02 0.06 -9.09
CA ARG A 84 5.76 -0.89 -9.90
C ARG A 84 7.27 -0.55 -9.89
N GLU A 85 8.12 -1.55 -9.75
CA GLU A 85 9.55 -1.38 -9.50
C GLU A 85 10.25 -0.54 -10.58
N ASP A 86 9.96 -0.81 -11.85
CA ASP A 86 10.50 -0.08 -13.00
C ASP A 86 10.06 1.41 -13.07
N HIS A 87 9.11 1.80 -12.23
CA HIS A 87 8.63 3.18 -12.07
C HIS A 87 9.03 3.79 -10.71
N HIS A 88 9.89 3.12 -9.94
CA HIS A 88 10.44 3.70 -8.72
C HIS A 88 11.31 4.93 -9.03
N ARG A 89 11.47 5.84 -8.06
CA ARG A 89 12.28 7.07 -8.15
C ARG A 89 11.80 8.11 -9.18
N GLN A 90 10.62 7.92 -9.74
CA GLN A 90 9.99 8.87 -10.69
C GLN A 90 8.95 9.79 -10.02
N GLY A 91 8.85 9.75 -8.68
CA GLY A 91 7.94 10.62 -7.93
C GLY A 91 6.49 10.13 -7.86
N ILE A 92 6.14 8.97 -8.43
CA ILE A 92 4.77 8.45 -8.48
C ILE A 92 4.23 8.23 -7.06
N GLY A 93 4.97 7.53 -6.20
CA GLY A 93 4.57 7.31 -4.81
C GLY A 93 4.36 8.61 -4.05
N ARG A 94 5.23 9.61 -4.25
CA ARG A 94 5.09 10.94 -3.66
C ARG A 94 3.78 11.61 -4.10
N LYS A 95 3.46 11.62 -5.40
CA LYS A 95 2.23 12.23 -5.93
C LYS A 95 0.97 11.56 -5.38
N LEU A 96 0.97 10.23 -5.26
CA LEU A 96 -0.14 9.48 -4.68
C LEU A 96 -0.35 9.86 -3.20
N VAL A 97 0.72 9.95 -2.41
CA VAL A 97 0.66 10.35 -1.00
C VAL A 97 0.18 11.79 -0.86
N GLU A 98 0.75 12.72 -1.63
CA GLU A 98 0.36 14.13 -1.62
C GLU A 98 -1.13 14.32 -1.98
N ARG A 99 -1.64 13.56 -2.95
CA ARG A 99 -3.06 13.58 -3.31
C ARG A 99 -3.96 13.15 -2.16
N CYS A 100 -3.60 12.05 -1.49
CA CYS A 100 -4.31 11.55 -0.32
C CYS A 100 -4.28 12.57 0.84
N GLU A 101 -3.11 13.15 1.13
CA GLU A 101 -2.92 14.16 2.18
C GLU A 101 -3.75 15.42 1.94
N GLN A 102 -3.73 15.93 0.72
CA GLN A 102 -4.51 17.12 0.33
C GLN A 102 -6.01 16.91 0.53
N GLU A 103 -6.51 15.76 0.17
CA GLU A 103 -7.93 15.45 0.32
C GLU A 103 -8.32 15.30 1.78
N PHE A 104 -7.53 14.59 2.58
CA PHE A 104 -7.79 14.46 4.00
C PHE A 104 -7.66 15.79 4.76
N ALA A 105 -6.74 16.65 4.39
CA ALA A 105 -6.66 18.00 4.95
C ALA A 105 -7.92 18.82 4.63
N ARG A 106 -8.47 18.71 3.41
CA ARG A 106 -9.73 19.37 3.03
C ARG A 106 -10.93 18.81 3.80
N GLU A 107 -10.90 17.54 4.16
CA GLU A 107 -11.93 16.88 4.96
C GLU A 107 -11.75 17.13 6.48
N GLY A 108 -10.78 17.96 6.88
CA GLY A 108 -10.54 18.33 8.27
C GLY A 108 -9.66 17.34 9.06
N SER A 109 -9.04 16.36 8.40
CA SER A 109 -8.10 15.47 9.09
C SER A 109 -6.80 16.21 9.40
N GLY A 110 -6.47 16.35 10.68
CA GLY A 110 -5.22 17.00 11.13
C GLY A 110 -3.99 16.09 11.12
N GLU A 111 -4.16 14.78 10.90
CA GLU A 111 -3.08 13.80 10.98
C GLU A 111 -3.35 12.60 10.09
N ILE A 112 -2.31 12.04 9.49
CA ILE A 112 -2.32 10.70 8.85
C ILE A 112 -1.33 9.77 9.56
N ARG A 113 -1.76 8.55 9.81
CA ARG A 113 -0.96 7.46 10.37
C ARG A 113 -0.80 6.33 9.36
N LEU A 114 0.30 5.59 9.47
CA LEU A 114 0.57 4.42 8.67
C LEU A 114 1.48 3.41 9.41
N ALA A 115 1.52 2.20 8.87
CA ALA A 115 2.45 1.15 9.25
C ALA A 115 3.38 0.88 8.06
N ALA A 116 4.58 1.44 8.10
CA ALA A 116 5.55 1.27 7.02
C ALA A 116 6.28 -0.06 7.15
N THR A 117 6.37 -0.84 6.08
CA THR A 117 7.37 -1.92 6.01
C THR A 117 8.76 -1.32 6.15
N LEU A 118 9.72 -2.08 6.66
CA LEU A 118 11.06 -1.52 6.90
C LEU A 118 11.71 -1.01 5.61
N PHE A 119 11.44 -1.65 4.49
CA PHE A 119 11.84 -1.20 3.15
C PHE A 119 11.31 0.21 2.80
N ALA A 120 10.08 0.52 3.20
CA ALA A 120 9.40 1.77 2.84
C ALA A 120 9.68 2.94 3.81
N VAL A 121 10.30 2.69 4.97
CA VAL A 121 10.58 3.74 5.96
C VAL A 121 11.32 4.93 5.37
N PRO A 122 12.43 4.78 4.61
CA PRO A 122 13.15 5.92 4.05
C PRO A 122 12.29 6.77 3.10
N PHE A 123 11.39 6.13 2.35
CA PHE A 123 10.46 6.84 1.49
C PHE A 123 9.50 7.72 2.30
N TYR A 124 8.89 7.16 3.35
CA TYR A 124 7.96 7.92 4.17
C TYR A 124 8.64 9.05 4.96
N GLU A 125 9.87 8.84 5.42
CA GLU A 125 10.67 9.94 6.01
C GLU A 125 10.92 11.07 5.00
N ALA A 126 11.25 10.73 3.75
CA ALA A 126 11.47 11.69 2.68
C ALA A 126 10.22 12.49 2.27
N VAL A 127 9.01 11.97 2.51
CA VAL A 127 7.74 12.68 2.30
C VAL A 127 7.16 13.28 3.58
N GLY A 128 7.94 13.31 4.67
CA GLY A 128 7.65 14.09 5.88
C GLY A 128 6.97 13.33 7.02
N TYR A 129 6.85 12.00 6.94
CA TYR A 129 6.35 11.19 8.06
C TYR A 129 7.45 10.99 9.11
N LYS A 130 7.03 10.92 10.37
CA LYS A 130 7.91 10.68 11.51
C LYS A 130 7.54 9.38 12.21
N LYS A 131 8.56 8.65 12.65
CA LYS A 131 8.38 7.46 13.49
C LYS A 131 7.69 7.86 14.80
N THR A 132 6.77 7.02 15.28
CA THR A 132 6.03 7.28 16.53
C THR A 132 6.51 6.40 17.67
N THR A 133 6.54 5.08 17.44
CA THR A 133 6.97 4.06 18.41
C THR A 133 8.00 3.15 17.77
N GLY A 134 8.53 2.18 18.52
CA GLY A 134 9.47 1.20 17.99
C GLY A 134 8.85 0.27 16.93
N ILE A 135 9.72 -0.48 16.27
CA ILE A 135 9.34 -1.52 15.29
C ILE A 135 8.44 -2.56 15.96
N ARG A 136 7.42 -3.00 15.23
CA ARG A 136 6.42 -3.99 15.68
C ARG A 136 6.35 -5.15 14.71
N ASN A 137 5.93 -6.31 15.23
CA ASN A 137 5.60 -7.45 14.39
C ASN A 137 4.26 -7.23 13.70
N CYS A 138 4.16 -7.69 12.47
CA CYS A 138 2.95 -7.66 11.66
C CYS A 138 2.54 -9.07 11.27
N TRP A 139 1.23 -9.28 11.23
CA TRP A 139 0.59 -10.44 10.63
C TRP A 139 -0.07 -9.98 9.34
N SER A 140 0.16 -10.71 8.28
CA SER A 140 -0.51 -10.46 7.02
C SER A 140 -1.20 -11.75 6.60
N PHE A 141 -2.52 -11.72 6.56
CA PHE A 141 -3.37 -12.89 6.32
C PHE A 141 -3.04 -14.04 7.27
N GLY A 142 -2.46 -15.14 6.82
CA GLY A 142 -1.99 -16.25 7.65
C GLY A 142 -0.48 -16.28 7.90
N GLY A 143 0.26 -15.33 7.34
CA GLY A 143 1.72 -15.26 7.42
C GLY A 143 2.23 -14.45 8.61
N LYS A 144 3.45 -14.78 9.03
CA LYS A 144 4.16 -14.18 10.16
C LYS A 144 5.51 -13.62 9.70
N GLY A 145 6.19 -12.93 10.60
CA GLY A 145 7.60 -12.54 10.43
C GLY A 145 7.82 -11.19 9.80
N MET A 146 6.79 -10.55 9.27
CA MET A 146 6.91 -9.17 8.82
C MET A 146 7.05 -8.21 10.00
N LYS A 147 7.84 -7.17 9.78
CA LYS A 147 8.00 -6.07 10.72
C LYS A 147 7.58 -4.76 10.08
N TYR A 148 7.04 -3.87 10.89
CA TYR A 148 6.67 -2.54 10.44
C TYR A 148 7.06 -1.47 11.45
N GLN A 149 7.25 -0.26 10.94
CA GLN A 149 7.49 0.94 11.70
C GLN A 149 6.21 1.79 11.70
N PRO A 150 5.58 2.03 12.85
CA PRO A 150 4.48 3.00 12.94
C PRO A 150 5.01 4.41 12.66
N MET A 151 4.33 5.13 11.80
CA MET A 151 4.69 6.50 11.42
C MET A 151 3.45 7.39 11.33
N LYS A 152 3.67 8.71 11.45
CA LYS A 152 2.61 9.72 11.27
C LYS A 152 3.14 11.00 10.65
N LYS A 153 2.20 11.77 10.07
CA LYS A 153 2.42 13.13 9.58
C LYS A 153 1.25 14.01 10.00
N LEU A 154 1.56 15.21 10.50
CA LEU A 154 0.56 16.24 10.73
C LEU A 154 0.22 16.92 9.41
N LEU A 155 -1.06 17.16 9.17
CA LEU A 155 -1.55 17.85 7.99
C LEU A 155 -1.90 19.29 8.34
N VAL A 156 -1.65 20.19 7.41
CA VAL A 156 -2.10 21.58 7.53
C VAL A 156 -3.53 21.64 7.01
N VAL A 157 -4.47 21.69 7.94
CA VAL A 157 -5.89 21.94 7.61
C VAL A 157 -6.01 23.42 7.23
N LYS A 158 -6.42 23.69 6.00
CA LYS A 158 -6.77 25.06 5.60
C LYS A 158 -8.16 25.35 6.12
N GLU A 159 -8.26 26.36 6.97
CA GLU A 159 -9.54 26.96 7.38
C GLU A 159 -10.29 27.53 6.17
#